data_fe8cbbf97e1c9f66b035c4fe5a850171
#
_entry.id   fe8cbbf97e1c9f66b035c4fe5a850171
#
_cell.length_a   1.000
_cell.length_b   1.000
_cell.length_c   1.000
_cell.angle_alpha   90.00
_cell.angle_beta   90.00
_cell.angle_gamma   90.00
#
_symmetry.space_group_name_H-M   'P 1'
#
loop_
_entity.id
_entity.type
_entity.pdbx_description
1 polymer ?
#
loop_
_entity_poly.entity_id
_entity_poly.type
_entity_poly.pdbx_seq_one_letter_code
_entity_poly.pdbx_strand_id
1 'polypeptide(L)'
;MLVTASVMPLPPIKLAINNMKHLLEINNLDVKFDTDEGRITAIENVSLTLDQGKVLGIVGESGSGKSVTAKSIMQLNPGNTIYNDNAEIIIDDENVLKFTSKNDLKKIRGGKVSMIFQEPMASFAPAIKIGNQMVEQLMIHKSQDKKEAKNISIDMLNRVGIADAEKRFNQYAFELSGGMRQRAMIAMALSTMPKLLLADEPTTALDVTIQAQVINLMKDIIKEFNMGVIFITHDLGVIAQVADDVAVMYLGSVVEQGPVNEILKNPMHPYTRGLINALPDINNLDAPLTPIPGNIPSPLDRPSGCVFRTRCPHASQEGKEADIKMGLVEVKPGHWLDNCGVNCGKV
;
A
#
# COMPACT_ATOMS: atom_id res chain seq x y z
N MET A 1 10.52 48.89 19.25
CA MET A 1 9.67 48.60 18.09
C MET A 1 10.09 47.21 17.57
N LEU A 2 9.41 46.19 17.97
CA LEU A 2 9.62 44.83 17.49
C LEU A 2 8.73 44.63 16.26
N VAL A 3 9.33 44.41 15.10
CA VAL A 3 8.63 44.11 13.86
C VAL A 3 8.29 42.60 13.89
N THR A 4 7.02 42.27 14.13
CA THR A 4 6.52 40.91 13.98
C THR A 4 6.38 40.60 12.50
N ALA A 5 7.25 39.78 11.95
CA ALA A 5 7.10 39.25 10.61
C ALA A 5 5.97 38.21 10.62
N SER A 6 4.83 38.56 10.00
CA SER A 6 3.74 37.61 9.76
C SER A 6 4.17 36.61 8.69
N VAL A 7 4.34 35.38 9.08
CA VAL A 7 4.57 34.27 8.14
C VAL A 7 3.26 34.00 7.41
N MET A 8 3.19 34.32 6.13
CA MET A 8 2.06 33.95 5.27
C MET A 8 2.00 32.40 5.18
N PRO A 9 0.80 31.80 5.31
CA PRO A 9 0.63 30.38 5.06
C PRO A 9 0.93 30.08 3.58
N LEU A 10 1.81 29.13 3.33
CA LEU A 10 2.08 28.63 1.99
C LEU A 10 0.78 28.07 1.38
N PRO A 11 0.50 28.37 0.11
CA PRO A 11 -0.69 27.83 -0.54
C PRO A 11 -0.60 26.29 -0.63
N PRO A 12 -1.75 25.59 -0.62
CA PRO A 12 -1.77 24.16 -0.81
C PRO A 12 -1.06 23.83 -2.14
N ILE A 13 -0.10 22.91 -2.07
CA ILE A 13 0.67 22.48 -3.23
C ILE A 13 -0.29 21.74 -4.16
N LYS A 14 -0.76 22.45 -5.20
CA LYS A 14 -1.28 21.76 -6.39
C LYS A 14 -0.05 21.18 -7.05
N LEU A 15 0.11 19.85 -6.98
CA LEU A 15 1.00 19.14 -7.89
C LEU A 15 0.76 19.69 -9.28
N ALA A 16 1.80 20.16 -9.96
CA ALA A 16 1.72 20.62 -11.33
C ALA A 16 1.32 19.42 -12.19
N ILE A 17 0.03 19.28 -12.42
CA ILE A 17 -0.57 18.19 -13.19
C ILE A 17 -0.15 18.42 -14.63
N ASN A 18 0.87 17.71 -15.07
CA ASN A 18 0.96 17.32 -16.46
C ASN A 18 -0.33 16.59 -16.78
N ASN A 19 -0.97 16.86 -17.93
CA ASN A 19 -2.24 16.29 -18.41
C ASN A 19 -2.23 14.74 -18.57
N MET A 20 -1.44 13.99 -17.83
CA MET A 20 -1.50 12.53 -17.76
C MET A 20 -2.52 12.13 -16.70
N LYS A 21 -3.53 11.42 -17.15
CA LYS A 21 -4.58 10.88 -16.32
C LYS A 21 -4.05 9.69 -15.52
N HIS A 22 -3.94 9.82 -14.20
CA HIS A 22 -3.57 8.73 -13.33
C HIS A 22 -4.71 7.71 -13.20
N LEU A 23 -4.38 6.44 -13.02
CA LEU A 23 -5.35 5.39 -12.70
C LEU A 23 -5.93 5.57 -11.29
N LEU A 24 -5.05 5.93 -10.34
CA LEU A 24 -5.40 6.22 -8.96
C LEU A 24 -4.78 7.54 -8.54
N GLU A 25 -5.58 8.38 -7.90
CA GLU A 25 -5.12 9.57 -7.19
C GLU A 25 -5.70 9.56 -5.76
N ILE A 26 -4.82 9.68 -4.80
CA ILE A 26 -5.18 9.92 -3.39
C ILE A 26 -4.71 11.33 -3.06
N ASN A 27 -5.62 12.19 -2.63
CA ASN A 27 -5.35 13.59 -2.33
C ASN A 27 -5.73 13.91 -0.88
N ASN A 28 -4.75 14.38 -0.11
CA ASN A 28 -4.92 14.89 1.26
C ASN A 28 -5.70 13.93 2.18
N LEU A 29 -5.42 12.64 2.09
CA LEU A 29 -6.15 11.63 2.85
C LEU A 29 -5.74 11.66 4.32
N ASP A 30 -6.70 12.00 5.21
CA ASP A 30 -6.63 11.71 6.64
C ASP A 30 -7.62 10.61 6.97
N VAL A 31 -7.19 9.68 7.82
CA VAL A 31 -8.06 8.63 8.37
C VAL A 31 -7.89 8.58 9.88
N LYS A 32 -9.01 8.75 10.58
CA LYS A 32 -9.08 8.67 12.03
C LYS A 32 -10.07 7.59 12.44
N PHE A 33 -9.81 6.96 13.58
CA PHE A 33 -10.73 6.01 14.20
C PHE A 33 -11.17 6.53 15.56
N ASP A 34 -12.47 6.57 15.80
CA ASP A 34 -13.02 6.79 17.14
C ASP A 34 -12.99 5.48 17.90
N THR A 35 -12.22 5.41 18.99
CA THR A 35 -12.09 4.24 19.86
C THR A 35 -12.49 4.60 21.29
N ASP A 36 -12.71 3.60 22.14
CA ASP A 36 -13.04 3.80 23.56
C ASP A 36 -11.90 4.53 24.32
N GLU A 37 -10.65 4.39 23.86
CA GLU A 37 -9.47 5.03 24.44
C GLU A 37 -9.22 6.45 23.91
N GLY A 38 -9.97 6.87 22.86
CA GLY A 38 -9.83 8.18 22.22
C GLY A 38 -9.75 8.09 20.70
N ARG A 39 -9.54 9.23 20.06
CA ARG A 39 -9.42 9.33 18.61
C ARG A 39 -8.00 9.06 18.16
N ILE A 40 -7.82 8.03 17.35
CA ILE A 40 -6.54 7.62 16.77
C ILE A 40 -6.42 8.18 15.36
N THR A 41 -5.32 8.86 15.05
CA THR A 41 -4.95 9.25 13.69
C THR A 41 -4.14 8.12 13.06
N ALA A 42 -4.77 7.37 12.15
CA ALA A 42 -4.13 6.25 11.45
C ALA A 42 -3.41 6.67 10.18
N ILE A 43 -3.91 7.71 9.50
CA ILE A 43 -3.30 8.32 8.30
C ILE A 43 -3.45 9.84 8.43
N GLU A 44 -2.43 10.58 8.03
CA GLU A 44 -2.41 12.03 8.02
C GLU A 44 -1.74 12.56 6.76
N ASN A 45 -2.50 13.38 6.01
CA ASN A 45 -2.07 14.11 4.84
C ASN A 45 -1.36 13.25 3.78
N VAL A 46 -1.89 12.05 3.51
CA VAL A 46 -1.32 11.16 2.50
C VAL A 46 -1.85 11.53 1.12
N SER A 47 -0.91 11.78 0.19
CA SER A 47 -1.19 12.00 -1.24
C SER A 47 -0.30 11.09 -2.07
N LEU A 48 -0.92 10.28 -2.93
CA LEU A 48 -0.25 9.26 -3.75
C LEU A 48 -0.88 9.23 -5.14
N THR A 49 -0.09 8.94 -6.15
CA THR A 49 -0.58 8.71 -7.52
C THR A 49 -0.06 7.39 -8.06
N LEU A 50 -0.83 6.77 -8.95
CA LEU A 50 -0.43 5.55 -9.64
C LEU A 50 -0.96 5.57 -11.08
N ASP A 51 -0.06 5.31 -12.02
CA ASP A 51 -0.39 5.20 -13.43
C ASP A 51 -0.81 3.78 -13.81
N GLN A 52 -1.51 3.67 -14.94
CA GLN A 52 -1.85 2.40 -15.54
C GLN A 52 -0.57 1.62 -15.89
N GLY A 53 -0.53 0.32 -15.54
CA GLY A 53 0.61 -0.56 -15.82
C GLY A 53 1.84 -0.33 -14.94
N LYS A 54 1.74 0.54 -13.91
CA LYS A 54 2.80 0.83 -12.95
C LYS A 54 2.58 0.15 -11.61
N VAL A 55 3.64 -0.03 -10.87
CA VAL A 55 3.64 -0.59 -9.52
C VAL A 55 4.15 0.45 -8.52
N LEU A 56 3.29 0.86 -7.59
CA LEU A 56 3.65 1.67 -6.44
C LEU A 56 3.88 0.76 -5.23
N GLY A 57 5.12 0.69 -4.74
CA GLY A 57 5.46 0.04 -3.49
C GLY A 57 5.10 0.92 -2.30
N ILE A 58 4.44 0.38 -1.28
CA ILE A 58 4.25 1.06 0.00
C ILE A 58 4.97 0.26 1.08
N VAL A 59 5.97 0.86 1.71
CA VAL A 59 6.82 0.22 2.71
C VAL A 59 6.77 0.96 4.04
N GLY A 60 7.12 0.26 5.13
CA GLY A 60 7.23 0.82 6.48
C GLY A 60 6.99 -0.25 7.53
N GLU A 61 7.30 0.08 8.79
CA GLU A 61 7.08 -0.82 9.93
C GLU A 61 5.59 -1.15 10.13
N SER A 62 5.29 -2.18 10.94
CA SER A 62 3.92 -2.50 11.33
C SER A 62 3.26 -1.29 12.01
N GLY A 63 1.98 -1.06 11.72
CA GLY A 63 1.25 0.11 12.24
C GLY A 63 1.52 1.43 11.52
N SER A 64 2.33 1.47 10.45
CA SER A 64 2.61 2.71 9.72
C SER A 64 1.46 3.23 8.83
N GLY A 65 0.31 2.54 8.76
CA GLY A 65 -0.87 2.99 8.00
C GLY A 65 -1.07 2.35 6.63
N LYS A 66 -0.16 1.48 6.16
CA LYS A 66 -0.19 0.86 4.81
C LYS A 66 -1.52 0.19 4.47
N SER A 67 -1.93 -0.77 5.31
CA SER A 67 -3.19 -1.51 5.10
C SER A 67 -4.43 -0.62 5.27
N VAL A 68 -4.36 0.43 6.11
CA VAL A 68 -5.44 1.41 6.24
C VAL A 68 -5.58 2.20 4.95
N THR A 69 -4.47 2.59 4.31
CA THR A 69 -4.48 3.24 2.99
C THR A 69 -5.14 2.35 1.94
N ALA A 70 -4.74 1.08 1.82
CA ALA A 70 -5.35 0.15 0.87
C ALA A 70 -6.85 -0.06 1.14
N LYS A 71 -7.23 -0.24 2.41
CA LYS A 71 -8.64 -0.40 2.80
C LYS A 71 -9.47 0.86 2.54
N SER A 72 -8.88 2.06 2.63
CA SER A 72 -9.56 3.32 2.29
C SER A 72 -9.94 3.37 0.81
N ILE A 73 -9.07 2.90 -0.10
CA ILE A 73 -9.33 2.84 -1.54
C ILE A 73 -10.59 2.02 -1.85
N MET A 74 -10.84 0.97 -1.08
CA MET A 74 -12.03 0.13 -1.23
C MET A 74 -13.15 0.45 -0.23
N GLN A 75 -13.00 1.46 0.62
CA GLN A 75 -13.92 1.74 1.74
C GLN A 75 -14.19 0.49 2.62
N LEU A 76 -13.13 -0.26 2.94
CA LEU A 76 -13.19 -1.47 3.77
C LEU A 76 -12.76 -1.21 5.23
N ASN A 77 -12.49 0.03 5.60
CA ASN A 77 -12.21 0.39 6.99
C ASN A 77 -13.45 0.21 7.86
N PRO A 78 -13.29 0.01 9.19
CA PRO A 78 -14.41 -0.15 10.13
C PRO A 78 -15.38 1.04 10.12
N GLY A 79 -16.61 0.83 10.60
CA GLY A 79 -17.66 1.85 10.59
C GLY A 79 -17.41 3.08 11.46
N ASN A 80 -16.43 3.03 12.38
CA ASN A 80 -15.96 4.15 13.22
C ASN A 80 -14.88 5.00 12.53
N THR A 81 -14.69 4.83 11.22
CA THR A 81 -13.71 5.57 10.41
C THR A 81 -14.22 6.96 10.08
N ILE A 82 -13.36 7.94 10.29
CA ILE A 82 -13.60 9.36 9.93
C ILE A 82 -12.56 9.75 8.88
N TYR A 83 -13.04 10.19 7.71
CA TYR A 83 -12.24 10.84 6.67
C TYR A 83 -12.38 12.36 6.80
N ASN A 84 -11.32 13.10 6.45
CA ASN A 84 -11.41 14.56 6.36
C ASN A 84 -12.25 15.01 5.14
N ASP A 85 -12.84 16.20 5.22
CA ASP A 85 -13.78 16.72 4.20
C ASP A 85 -13.12 16.97 2.83
N ASN A 86 -11.82 17.26 2.81
CA ASN A 86 -11.06 17.55 1.59
C ASN A 86 -10.27 16.32 1.07
N ALA A 87 -10.47 15.14 1.65
CA ALA A 87 -9.92 13.91 1.13
C ALA A 87 -10.58 13.50 -0.18
N GLU A 88 -9.77 13.07 -1.11
CA GLU A 88 -10.26 12.46 -2.33
C GLU A 88 -9.49 11.17 -2.64
N ILE A 89 -10.22 10.16 -3.07
CA ILE A 89 -9.65 8.94 -3.66
C ILE A 89 -10.31 8.77 -5.01
N ILE A 90 -9.58 9.06 -6.07
CA ILE A 90 -10.08 9.04 -7.44
C ILE A 90 -9.54 7.80 -8.14
N ILE A 91 -10.44 6.96 -8.67
CA ILE A 91 -10.10 5.78 -9.44
C ILE A 91 -10.82 5.87 -10.79
N ASP A 92 -10.07 5.94 -11.89
CA ASP A 92 -10.65 6.01 -13.22
C ASP A 92 -11.71 7.14 -13.31
N ASP A 93 -11.37 8.35 -12.82
CA ASP A 93 -12.17 9.58 -12.72
C ASP A 93 -13.32 9.57 -11.70
N GLU A 94 -13.51 8.54 -10.93
CA GLU A 94 -14.58 8.46 -9.95
C GLU A 94 -14.01 8.61 -8.53
N ASN A 95 -14.47 9.62 -7.77
CA ASN A 95 -14.10 9.77 -6.36
C ASN A 95 -14.88 8.76 -5.51
N VAL A 96 -14.19 7.71 -5.06
CA VAL A 96 -14.79 6.60 -4.33
C VAL A 96 -15.28 6.99 -2.94
N LEU A 97 -14.73 8.03 -2.32
CA LEU A 97 -15.21 8.49 -1.00
C LEU A 97 -16.63 9.09 -1.06
N LYS A 98 -17.10 9.47 -2.25
CA LYS A 98 -18.48 9.95 -2.48
C LYS A 98 -19.50 8.82 -2.66
N PHE A 99 -19.06 7.58 -2.71
CA PHE A 99 -19.95 6.43 -2.88
C PHE A 99 -20.62 6.07 -1.56
N THR A 100 -21.94 6.14 -1.53
CA THR A 100 -22.74 5.82 -0.35
C THR A 100 -23.61 4.56 -0.56
N SER A 101 -23.89 4.20 -1.81
CA SER A 101 -24.73 3.05 -2.12
C SER A 101 -23.92 1.77 -2.29
N LYS A 102 -24.53 0.63 -1.93
CA LYS A 102 -23.95 -0.69 -2.17
C LYS A 102 -23.70 -0.95 -3.68
N ASN A 103 -24.52 -0.36 -4.55
CA ASN A 103 -24.38 -0.53 -5.99
C ASN A 103 -23.14 0.19 -6.53
N ASP A 104 -22.82 1.39 -6.02
CA ASP A 104 -21.62 2.12 -6.43
C ASP A 104 -20.36 1.40 -5.94
N LEU A 105 -20.37 0.96 -4.68
CA LEU A 105 -19.27 0.16 -4.14
C LEU A 105 -19.05 -1.14 -4.91
N LYS A 106 -20.10 -1.79 -5.40
CA LYS A 106 -20.01 -3.00 -6.22
C LYS A 106 -19.33 -2.75 -7.58
N LYS A 107 -19.46 -1.54 -8.17
CA LYS A 107 -18.76 -1.18 -9.41
C LYS A 107 -17.25 -1.13 -9.22
N ILE A 108 -16.79 -0.73 -8.03
CA ILE A 108 -15.37 -0.64 -7.69
C ILE A 108 -14.86 -2.00 -7.19
N ARG A 109 -15.45 -2.52 -6.11
CA ARG A 109 -15.01 -3.75 -5.42
C ARG A 109 -15.18 -4.96 -6.33
N GLY A 110 -14.09 -5.65 -6.66
CA GLY A 110 -14.07 -6.84 -7.51
C GLY A 110 -14.26 -6.57 -9.02
N GLY A 111 -14.74 -5.39 -9.41
CA GLY A 111 -14.89 -4.99 -10.81
C GLY A 111 -13.70 -4.21 -11.35
N LYS A 112 -13.47 -3.00 -10.82
CA LYS A 112 -12.34 -2.14 -11.18
C LYS A 112 -11.12 -2.39 -10.28
N VAL A 113 -11.34 -2.66 -8.99
CA VAL A 113 -10.31 -2.87 -7.98
C VAL A 113 -10.46 -4.23 -7.34
N SER A 114 -9.38 -5.00 -7.26
CA SER A 114 -9.31 -6.23 -6.46
C SER A 114 -8.24 -6.11 -5.39
N MET A 115 -8.37 -6.90 -4.33
CA MET A 115 -7.43 -6.89 -3.21
C MET A 115 -6.98 -8.31 -2.87
N ILE A 116 -5.68 -8.47 -2.68
CA ILE A 116 -5.05 -9.62 -2.05
C ILE A 116 -4.83 -9.24 -0.59
N PHE A 117 -5.45 -9.99 0.33
CA PHE A 117 -5.37 -9.72 1.76
C PHE A 117 -4.15 -10.40 2.39
N GLN A 118 -3.69 -9.86 3.50
CA GLN A 118 -2.53 -10.37 4.24
C GLN A 118 -2.72 -11.83 4.71
N GLU A 119 -3.95 -12.22 5.10
CA GLU A 119 -4.25 -13.56 5.58
C GLU A 119 -5.07 -14.37 4.57
N PRO A 120 -4.47 -15.39 3.89
CA PRO A 120 -5.19 -16.19 2.89
C PRO A 120 -6.40 -16.93 3.45
N MET A 121 -6.33 -17.38 4.72
CA MET A 121 -7.43 -18.11 5.35
C MET A 121 -8.66 -17.25 5.58
N ALA A 122 -8.46 -15.99 5.95
CA ALA A 122 -9.55 -15.03 6.15
C ALA A 122 -10.23 -14.61 4.85
N SER A 123 -9.57 -14.83 3.71
CA SER A 123 -10.08 -14.45 2.38
C SER A 123 -11.09 -15.44 1.80
N PHE A 124 -11.13 -16.67 2.31
CA PHE A 124 -12.05 -17.70 1.82
C PHE A 124 -13.16 -18.01 2.81
N ALA A 125 -14.38 -18.15 2.32
CA ALA A 125 -15.47 -18.73 3.09
C ALA A 125 -15.17 -20.22 3.34
N PRO A 126 -15.00 -20.67 4.60
CA PRO A 126 -14.47 -21.99 4.89
C PRO A 126 -15.40 -23.13 4.45
N ALA A 127 -16.71 -22.89 4.42
CA ALA A 127 -17.74 -23.88 4.07
C ALA A 127 -18.06 -23.92 2.57
N ILE A 128 -17.38 -23.09 1.74
CA ILE A 128 -17.64 -23.01 0.30
C ILE A 128 -16.37 -23.42 -0.46
N LYS A 129 -16.54 -24.27 -1.49
CA LYS A 129 -15.43 -24.68 -2.35
C LYS A 129 -14.81 -23.49 -3.06
N ILE A 130 -13.48 -23.50 -3.23
CA ILE A 130 -12.73 -22.42 -3.85
C ILE A 130 -13.30 -22.02 -5.20
N GLY A 131 -13.53 -22.98 -6.08
CA GLY A 131 -14.06 -22.72 -7.41
C GLY A 131 -15.44 -22.08 -7.41
N ASN A 132 -16.30 -22.43 -6.45
CA ASN A 132 -17.63 -21.82 -6.35
C ASN A 132 -17.53 -20.33 -5.96
N GLN A 133 -16.59 -19.96 -5.08
CA GLN A 133 -16.34 -18.57 -4.71
C GLN A 133 -15.82 -17.75 -5.89
N MET A 134 -14.90 -18.33 -6.69
CA MET A 134 -14.39 -17.68 -7.91
C MET A 134 -15.50 -17.50 -8.97
N VAL A 135 -16.32 -18.53 -9.18
CA VAL A 135 -17.45 -18.46 -10.12
C VAL A 135 -18.44 -17.38 -9.68
N GLU A 136 -18.82 -17.34 -8.41
CA GLU A 136 -19.74 -16.34 -7.88
C GLU A 136 -19.21 -14.92 -8.11
N GLN A 137 -17.94 -14.67 -7.84
CA GLN A 137 -17.30 -13.38 -8.09
C GLN A 137 -17.35 -12.96 -9.56
N LEU A 138 -17.06 -13.87 -10.49
CA LEU A 138 -17.12 -13.62 -11.93
C LEU A 138 -18.55 -13.34 -12.41
N MET A 139 -19.52 -14.10 -11.92
CA MET A 139 -20.94 -13.86 -12.24
C MET A 139 -21.41 -12.49 -11.72
N ILE A 140 -20.97 -12.08 -10.54
CA ILE A 140 -21.37 -10.81 -9.93
C ILE A 140 -20.73 -9.61 -10.64
N HIS A 141 -19.44 -9.68 -10.99
CA HIS A 141 -18.67 -8.52 -11.43
C HIS A 141 -18.42 -8.45 -12.94
N LYS A 142 -18.47 -9.58 -13.64
CA LYS A 142 -18.23 -9.65 -15.09
C LYS A 142 -19.42 -10.12 -15.88
N SER A 143 -20.55 -10.39 -15.23
CA SER A 143 -21.79 -10.89 -15.87
C SER A 143 -21.56 -12.15 -16.72
N GLN A 144 -20.58 -12.97 -16.36
CA GLN A 144 -20.28 -14.24 -17.02
C GLN A 144 -21.35 -15.28 -16.72
N ASP A 145 -21.63 -16.16 -17.67
CA ASP A 145 -22.42 -17.34 -17.38
C ASP A 145 -21.61 -18.33 -16.50
N LYS A 146 -22.30 -19.24 -15.83
CA LYS A 146 -21.69 -20.18 -14.88
C LYS A 146 -20.63 -21.08 -15.52
N LYS A 147 -20.80 -21.48 -16.78
CA LYS A 147 -19.88 -22.37 -17.50
C LYS A 147 -18.60 -21.62 -17.86
N GLU A 148 -18.74 -20.43 -18.39
CA GLU A 148 -17.61 -19.56 -18.73
C GLU A 148 -16.84 -19.13 -17.47
N ALA A 149 -17.53 -18.72 -16.41
CA ALA A 149 -16.93 -18.40 -15.11
C ALA A 149 -16.15 -19.60 -14.54
N LYS A 150 -16.62 -20.83 -14.67
CA LYS A 150 -15.87 -22.03 -14.29
C LYS A 150 -14.59 -22.18 -15.10
N ASN A 151 -14.66 -22.02 -16.41
CA ASN A 151 -13.49 -22.14 -17.30
C ASN A 151 -12.43 -21.09 -16.98
N ILE A 152 -12.82 -19.83 -16.80
CA ILE A 152 -11.92 -18.73 -16.40
C ILE A 152 -11.29 -19.05 -15.03
N SER A 153 -12.06 -19.56 -14.09
CA SER A 153 -11.56 -19.89 -12.75
C SER A 153 -10.49 -21.01 -12.80
N ILE A 154 -10.72 -22.07 -13.58
CA ILE A 154 -9.76 -23.16 -13.74
C ILE A 154 -8.52 -22.68 -14.49
N ASP A 155 -8.66 -21.87 -15.54
CA ASP A 155 -7.54 -21.28 -16.28
C ASP A 155 -6.69 -20.42 -15.35
N MET A 156 -7.30 -19.57 -14.54
CA MET A 156 -6.57 -18.72 -13.59
C MET A 156 -5.84 -19.53 -12.51
N LEU A 157 -6.44 -20.62 -11.99
CA LEU A 157 -5.75 -21.54 -11.07
C LEU A 157 -4.55 -22.21 -11.71
N ASN A 158 -4.63 -22.58 -13.00
CA ASN A 158 -3.48 -23.11 -13.76
C ASN A 158 -2.39 -22.05 -13.94
N ARG A 159 -2.76 -20.81 -14.30
CA ARG A 159 -1.82 -19.69 -14.50
C ARG A 159 -1.02 -19.37 -13.24
N VAL A 160 -1.64 -19.43 -12.07
CA VAL A 160 -0.92 -19.25 -10.79
C VAL A 160 -0.10 -20.49 -10.36
N GLY A 161 0.00 -21.51 -11.22
CA GLY A 161 0.82 -22.70 -10.98
C GLY A 161 0.24 -23.67 -9.95
N ILE A 162 -1.08 -23.75 -9.84
CA ILE A 162 -1.75 -24.77 -9.03
C ILE A 162 -1.88 -26.06 -9.87
N ALA A 163 -1.17 -27.11 -9.48
CA ALA A 163 -1.27 -28.42 -10.10
C ALA A 163 -2.69 -29.02 -9.91
N ASP A 164 -3.19 -29.74 -10.93
CA ASP A 164 -4.52 -30.34 -10.93
C ASP A 164 -5.63 -29.33 -10.64
N ALA A 165 -5.62 -28.17 -11.30
CA ALA A 165 -6.51 -27.04 -11.02
C ALA A 165 -7.99 -27.42 -10.99
N GLU A 166 -8.44 -28.35 -11.87
CA GLU A 166 -9.83 -28.84 -11.86
C GLU A 166 -10.19 -29.63 -10.59
N LYS A 167 -9.26 -30.42 -10.05
CA LYS A 167 -9.42 -31.09 -8.77
C LYS A 167 -9.46 -30.05 -7.64
N ARG A 168 -8.51 -29.10 -7.63
CA ARG A 168 -8.41 -28.06 -6.58
C ARG A 168 -9.58 -27.08 -6.60
N PHE A 169 -10.13 -26.80 -7.76
CA PHE A 169 -11.39 -26.04 -7.92
C PHE A 169 -12.52 -26.61 -7.06
N ASN A 170 -12.58 -27.93 -6.92
CA ASN A 170 -13.63 -28.64 -6.17
C ASN A 170 -13.31 -28.86 -4.69
N GLN A 171 -12.18 -28.32 -4.20
CA GLN A 171 -11.74 -28.42 -2.82
C GLN A 171 -12.11 -27.18 -2.00
N TYR A 172 -12.08 -27.35 -0.67
CA TYR A 172 -12.18 -26.25 0.29
C TYR A 172 -10.78 -25.65 0.56
N ALA A 173 -10.74 -24.42 1.04
CA ALA A 173 -9.47 -23.74 1.31
C ALA A 173 -8.59 -24.47 2.34
N PHE A 174 -9.18 -25.10 3.35
CA PHE A 174 -8.45 -25.85 4.38
C PHE A 174 -7.79 -27.15 3.86
N GLU A 175 -8.23 -27.68 2.71
CA GLU A 175 -7.63 -28.86 2.07
C GLU A 175 -6.35 -28.52 1.26
N LEU A 176 -6.06 -27.24 1.06
CA LEU A 176 -4.88 -26.77 0.35
C LEU A 176 -3.73 -26.46 1.31
N SER A 177 -2.48 -26.62 0.84
CA SER A 177 -1.30 -26.11 1.56
C SER A 177 -1.31 -24.58 1.65
N GLY A 178 -0.53 -23.99 2.54
CA GLY A 178 -0.42 -22.53 2.70
C GLY A 178 -0.10 -21.81 1.39
N GLY A 179 0.93 -22.27 0.67
CA GLY A 179 1.31 -21.71 -0.63
C GLY A 179 0.25 -21.90 -1.72
N MET A 180 -0.49 -23.02 -1.72
CA MET A 180 -1.60 -23.22 -2.66
C MET A 180 -2.77 -22.29 -2.34
N ARG A 181 -3.09 -22.05 -1.08
CA ARG A 181 -4.11 -21.09 -0.66
C ARG A 181 -3.76 -19.66 -1.09
N GLN A 182 -2.50 -19.27 -0.89
CA GLN A 182 -2.00 -17.97 -1.34
C GLN A 182 -2.18 -17.80 -2.85
N ARG A 183 -1.73 -18.79 -3.65
CA ARG A 183 -1.90 -18.78 -5.10
C ARG A 183 -3.38 -18.78 -5.51
N ALA A 184 -4.25 -19.52 -4.83
CA ALA A 184 -5.68 -19.53 -5.10
C ALA A 184 -6.32 -18.16 -4.79
N MET A 185 -5.89 -17.46 -3.72
CA MET A 185 -6.33 -16.10 -3.41
C MET A 185 -5.89 -15.12 -4.50
N ILE A 186 -4.64 -15.23 -4.96
CA ILE A 186 -4.13 -14.42 -6.08
C ILE A 186 -4.95 -14.69 -7.35
N ALA A 187 -5.20 -15.98 -7.67
CA ALA A 187 -6.05 -16.36 -8.80
C ALA A 187 -7.45 -15.75 -8.71
N MET A 188 -8.06 -15.79 -7.54
CA MET A 188 -9.37 -15.20 -7.30
C MET A 188 -9.34 -13.68 -7.51
N ALA A 189 -8.37 -12.97 -6.93
CA ALA A 189 -8.25 -11.53 -7.08
C ALA A 189 -8.04 -11.09 -8.55
N LEU A 190 -7.29 -11.88 -9.33
CA LEU A 190 -6.96 -11.61 -10.72
C LEU A 190 -8.02 -12.09 -11.72
N SER A 191 -8.90 -13.02 -11.34
CA SER A 191 -9.89 -13.61 -12.24
C SER A 191 -10.85 -12.59 -12.87
N THR A 192 -11.12 -11.49 -12.16
CA THR A 192 -11.93 -10.39 -12.65
C THR A 192 -11.17 -9.40 -13.55
N MET A 193 -9.86 -9.60 -13.77
CA MET A 193 -9.01 -8.69 -14.55
C MET A 193 -9.23 -7.23 -14.15
N PRO A 194 -8.89 -6.87 -12.90
CA PRO A 194 -9.11 -5.52 -12.38
C PRO A 194 -8.16 -4.51 -13.06
N LYS A 195 -8.53 -3.23 -13.09
CA LYS A 195 -7.63 -2.16 -13.51
C LYS A 195 -6.56 -1.87 -12.44
N LEU A 196 -6.95 -1.96 -11.17
CA LEU A 196 -6.12 -1.72 -10.00
C LEU A 196 -6.11 -2.95 -9.08
N LEU A 197 -4.92 -3.43 -8.75
CA LEU A 197 -4.71 -4.48 -7.76
C LEU A 197 -4.07 -3.90 -6.50
N LEU A 198 -4.67 -4.17 -5.35
CA LEU A 198 -4.12 -3.88 -4.03
C LEU A 198 -3.55 -5.18 -3.46
N ALA A 199 -2.24 -5.29 -3.33
CA ALA A 199 -1.58 -6.47 -2.79
C ALA A 199 -1.02 -6.16 -1.40
N ASP A 200 -1.77 -6.52 -0.35
CA ASP A 200 -1.39 -6.27 1.04
C ASP A 200 -0.64 -7.49 1.60
N GLU A 201 0.67 -7.37 1.67
CA GLU A 201 1.61 -8.42 2.09
C GLU A 201 1.39 -9.79 1.40
N PRO A 202 1.36 -9.84 0.05
CA PRO A 202 0.91 -11.01 -0.67
C PRO A 202 1.83 -12.23 -0.54
N THR A 203 3.00 -12.11 0.09
CA THR A 203 4.01 -13.17 0.18
C THR A 203 4.48 -13.49 1.59
N THR A 204 3.93 -12.85 2.63
CA THR A 204 4.43 -12.92 4.02
C THR A 204 4.44 -14.33 4.62
N ALA A 205 3.56 -15.24 4.17
CA ALA A 205 3.45 -16.60 4.70
C ALA A 205 4.12 -17.66 3.81
N LEU A 206 4.96 -17.24 2.84
CA LEU A 206 5.61 -18.13 1.88
C LEU A 206 7.10 -18.31 2.21
N ASP A 207 7.62 -19.51 1.92
CA ASP A 207 9.07 -19.72 1.87
C ASP A 207 9.70 -18.93 0.70
N VAL A 208 11.00 -18.65 0.80
CA VAL A 208 11.75 -17.80 -0.15
C VAL A 208 11.60 -18.25 -1.60
N THR A 209 11.58 -19.58 -1.84
CA THR A 209 11.49 -20.13 -3.19
C THR A 209 10.11 -19.89 -3.79
N ILE A 210 9.06 -20.15 -3.01
CA ILE A 210 7.67 -19.91 -3.44
C ILE A 210 7.39 -18.42 -3.56
N GLN A 211 7.93 -17.60 -2.66
CA GLN A 211 7.84 -16.13 -2.74
C GLN A 211 8.37 -15.63 -4.09
N ALA A 212 9.58 -16.04 -4.49
CA ALA A 212 10.16 -15.63 -5.77
C ALA A 212 9.30 -16.06 -6.98
N GLN A 213 8.73 -17.27 -6.95
CA GLN A 213 7.82 -17.75 -7.99
C GLN A 213 6.54 -16.92 -8.07
N VAL A 214 5.93 -16.58 -6.93
CA VAL A 214 4.72 -15.76 -6.86
C VAL A 214 4.99 -14.33 -7.34
N ILE A 215 6.12 -13.75 -6.96
CA ILE A 215 6.53 -12.41 -7.41
C ILE A 215 6.69 -12.37 -8.94
N ASN A 216 7.39 -13.33 -9.52
CA ASN A 216 7.57 -13.39 -10.96
C ASN A 216 6.24 -13.55 -11.70
N LEU A 217 5.39 -14.47 -11.22
CA LEU A 217 4.04 -14.65 -11.74
C LEU A 217 3.22 -13.34 -11.70
N MET A 218 3.25 -12.63 -10.57
CA MET A 218 2.54 -11.35 -10.45
C MET A 218 3.07 -10.33 -11.46
N LYS A 219 4.40 -10.23 -11.65
CA LYS A 219 5.01 -9.34 -12.65
C LYS A 219 4.54 -9.66 -14.07
N ASP A 220 4.48 -10.93 -14.43
CA ASP A 220 4.05 -11.36 -15.75
C ASP A 220 2.57 -10.99 -15.99
N ILE A 221 1.71 -11.24 -15.01
CA ILE A 221 0.28 -10.93 -15.08
C ILE A 221 0.02 -9.42 -15.10
N ILE A 222 0.73 -8.65 -14.27
CA ILE A 222 0.65 -7.17 -14.24
C ILE A 222 0.96 -6.60 -15.62
N LYS A 223 2.04 -7.11 -16.25
CA LYS A 223 2.46 -6.68 -17.57
C LYS A 223 1.48 -7.12 -18.67
N GLU A 224 1.00 -8.38 -18.61
CA GLU A 224 0.05 -8.93 -19.60
C GLU A 224 -1.26 -8.13 -19.64
N PHE A 225 -1.80 -7.80 -18.45
CA PHE A 225 -3.08 -7.10 -18.33
C PHE A 225 -2.94 -5.57 -18.17
N ASN A 226 -1.72 -5.05 -18.20
CA ASN A 226 -1.45 -3.62 -18.02
C ASN A 226 -2.15 -3.05 -16.77
N MET A 227 -2.08 -3.76 -15.65
CA MET A 227 -2.72 -3.34 -14.38
C MET A 227 -1.86 -2.35 -13.61
N GLY A 228 -2.50 -1.35 -12.98
CA GLY A 228 -1.86 -0.61 -11.90
C GLY A 228 -1.86 -1.44 -10.62
N VAL A 229 -0.76 -1.40 -9.85
CA VAL A 229 -0.65 -2.17 -8.60
C VAL A 229 -0.15 -1.33 -7.46
N ILE A 230 -0.83 -1.39 -6.31
CA ILE A 230 -0.25 -1.01 -5.02
C ILE A 230 0.27 -2.27 -4.36
N PHE A 231 1.57 -2.33 -4.13
CA PHE A 231 2.25 -3.46 -3.52
C PHE A 231 2.73 -3.09 -2.11
N ILE A 232 2.06 -3.60 -1.09
CA ILE A 232 2.37 -3.33 0.31
C ILE A 232 3.21 -4.47 0.87
N THR A 233 4.36 -4.15 1.44
CA THR A 233 5.21 -5.11 2.15
C THR A 233 6.15 -4.37 3.11
N HIS A 234 6.71 -5.09 4.07
CA HIS A 234 7.83 -4.62 4.88
C HIS A 234 9.20 -5.04 4.30
N ASP A 235 9.20 -5.86 3.24
CA ASP A 235 10.42 -6.37 2.59
C ASP A 235 10.85 -5.46 1.43
N LEU A 236 11.90 -4.67 1.67
CA LEU A 236 12.49 -3.79 0.65
C LEU A 236 13.14 -4.57 -0.51
N GLY A 237 13.58 -5.80 -0.26
CA GLY A 237 14.13 -6.66 -1.31
C GLY A 237 13.07 -7.08 -2.33
N VAL A 238 11.84 -7.29 -1.87
CA VAL A 238 10.68 -7.53 -2.75
C VAL A 238 10.34 -6.26 -3.53
N ILE A 239 10.27 -5.12 -2.86
CA ILE A 239 9.98 -3.83 -3.51
C ILE A 239 10.99 -3.50 -4.59
N ALA A 240 12.28 -3.73 -4.33
CA ALA A 240 13.35 -3.55 -5.33
C ALA A 240 13.12 -4.34 -6.63
N GLN A 241 12.40 -5.46 -6.54
CA GLN A 241 12.13 -6.33 -7.69
C GLN A 241 10.86 -5.95 -8.46
N VAL A 242 9.84 -5.41 -7.77
CA VAL A 242 8.49 -5.27 -8.36
C VAL A 242 8.07 -3.83 -8.61
N ALA A 243 8.55 -2.86 -7.81
CA ALA A 243 8.05 -1.50 -7.84
C ALA A 243 8.74 -0.61 -8.87
N ASP A 244 7.98 0.29 -9.49
CA ASP A 244 8.50 1.43 -10.26
C ASP A 244 8.81 2.59 -9.31
N ASP A 245 7.86 2.92 -8.44
CA ASP A 245 7.95 3.98 -7.43
C ASP A 245 7.69 3.42 -6.04
N VAL A 246 8.21 4.10 -5.02
CA VAL A 246 8.05 3.69 -3.61
C VAL A 246 7.59 4.87 -2.77
N ALA A 247 6.62 4.62 -1.90
CA ALA A 247 6.22 5.50 -0.81
C ALA A 247 6.61 4.84 0.53
N VAL A 248 7.45 5.51 1.31
CA VAL A 248 7.88 5.07 2.64
C VAL A 248 6.95 5.69 3.68
N MET A 249 6.23 4.87 4.42
CA MET A 249 5.27 5.30 5.43
C MET A 249 5.77 5.08 6.83
N TYR A 250 5.63 6.08 7.68
CA TYR A 250 5.90 6.00 9.12
C TYR A 250 4.77 6.67 9.89
N LEU A 251 4.23 5.99 10.88
CA LEU A 251 3.18 6.48 11.79
C LEU A 251 2.05 7.25 11.07
N GLY A 252 1.54 6.70 9.97
CA GLY A 252 0.42 7.24 9.19
C GLY A 252 0.77 8.34 8.19
N SER A 253 2.02 8.73 8.05
CA SER A 253 2.46 9.73 7.06
C SER A 253 3.42 9.12 6.03
N VAL A 254 3.42 9.64 4.81
CA VAL A 254 4.48 9.37 3.83
C VAL A 254 5.66 10.28 4.16
N VAL A 255 6.80 9.68 4.48
CA VAL A 255 8.01 10.43 4.88
C VAL A 255 9.01 10.60 3.73
N GLU A 256 8.97 9.72 2.75
CA GLU A 256 9.77 9.80 1.53
C GLU A 256 9.06 9.05 0.39
N GLN A 257 9.12 9.60 -0.83
CA GLN A 257 8.51 9.01 -2.02
C GLN A 257 9.34 9.31 -3.25
N GLY A 258 9.44 8.33 -4.16
CA GLY A 258 10.13 8.52 -5.44
C GLY A 258 10.39 7.23 -6.19
N PRO A 259 11.13 7.29 -7.31
CA PRO A 259 11.54 6.12 -8.07
C PRO A 259 12.30 5.12 -7.19
N VAL A 260 11.99 3.83 -7.33
CA VAL A 260 12.56 2.78 -6.47
C VAL A 260 14.09 2.83 -6.39
N ASN A 261 14.76 3.10 -7.51
CA ASN A 261 16.21 3.19 -7.55
C ASN A 261 16.77 4.37 -6.75
N GLU A 262 16.07 5.52 -6.73
CA GLU A 262 16.48 6.68 -5.93
C GLU A 262 16.26 6.41 -4.45
N ILE A 263 15.11 5.88 -4.07
CA ILE A 263 14.81 5.57 -2.67
C ILE A 263 15.80 4.55 -2.09
N LEU A 264 16.15 3.52 -2.86
CA LEU A 264 17.06 2.47 -2.36
C LEU A 264 18.54 2.86 -2.37
N LYS A 265 18.98 3.65 -3.37
CA LYS A 265 20.41 4.01 -3.51
C LYS A 265 20.77 5.35 -2.86
N ASN A 266 19.83 6.28 -2.84
CA ASN A 266 20.03 7.66 -2.38
C ASN A 266 18.93 8.07 -1.37
N PRO A 267 18.63 7.28 -0.32
CA PRO A 267 17.63 7.63 0.66
C PRO A 267 17.98 8.93 1.37
N MET A 268 17.01 9.82 1.50
CA MET A 268 17.22 11.13 2.11
C MET A 268 16.65 11.20 3.52
N HIS A 269 15.50 10.57 3.77
CA HIS A 269 14.89 10.56 5.10
C HIS A 269 15.65 9.63 6.05
N PRO A 270 15.96 10.03 7.29
CA PRO A 270 16.67 9.20 8.26
C PRO A 270 15.99 7.87 8.56
N TYR A 271 14.66 7.82 8.51
CA TYR A 271 13.90 6.57 8.66
C TYR A 271 14.15 5.62 7.49
N THR A 272 14.10 6.10 6.25
CA THR A 272 14.37 5.29 5.05
C THR A 272 15.79 4.71 5.08
N ARG A 273 16.78 5.54 5.46
CA ARG A 273 18.15 5.09 5.69
C ARG A 273 18.22 3.99 6.74
N GLY A 274 17.49 4.18 7.85
CA GLY A 274 17.41 3.18 8.91
C GLY A 274 16.84 1.85 8.44
N LEU A 275 15.76 1.88 7.64
CA LEU A 275 15.17 0.67 7.05
C LEU A 275 16.15 -0.06 6.12
N ILE A 276 16.88 0.67 5.28
CA ILE A 276 17.86 0.08 4.35
C ILE A 276 19.06 -0.47 5.12
N ASN A 277 19.58 0.25 6.12
CA ASN A 277 20.70 -0.19 6.94
C ASN A 277 20.38 -1.39 7.83
N ALA A 278 19.10 -1.66 8.09
CA ALA A 278 18.65 -2.85 8.80
C ALA A 278 18.61 -4.11 7.92
N LEU A 279 18.81 -3.99 6.60
CA LEU A 279 18.92 -5.15 5.71
C LEU A 279 20.30 -5.80 5.82
N PRO A 280 20.38 -7.14 5.68
CA PRO A 280 21.67 -7.82 5.60
C PRO A 280 22.48 -7.34 4.38
N ASP A 281 23.75 -7.01 4.59
CA ASP A 281 24.66 -6.73 3.48
C ASP A 281 25.13 -8.04 2.86
N ILE A 282 24.73 -8.30 1.61
CA ILE A 282 25.11 -9.50 0.86
C ILE A 282 26.64 -9.61 0.68
N ASN A 283 27.34 -8.47 0.64
CA ASN A 283 28.80 -8.42 0.48
C ASN A 283 29.55 -8.57 1.82
N ASN A 284 28.85 -8.43 2.95
CA ASN A 284 29.41 -8.57 4.29
C ASN A 284 28.37 -9.17 5.25
N LEU A 285 28.20 -10.49 5.17
CA LEU A 285 27.22 -11.24 5.99
C LEU A 285 27.54 -11.23 7.49
N ASP A 286 28.79 -10.93 7.87
CA ASP A 286 29.22 -10.82 9.27
C ASP A 286 28.99 -9.40 9.85
N ALA A 287 28.56 -8.45 9.04
CA ALA A 287 28.23 -7.10 9.51
C ALA A 287 27.04 -7.16 10.50
N PRO A 288 27.14 -6.51 11.68
CA PRO A 288 26.03 -6.48 12.60
C PRO A 288 24.85 -5.71 11.98
N LEU A 289 23.64 -6.26 12.08
CA LEU A 289 22.44 -5.56 11.69
C LEU A 289 22.24 -4.34 12.60
N THR A 290 21.98 -3.19 12.01
CA THR A 290 21.76 -1.95 12.75
C THR A 290 20.26 -1.65 12.79
N PRO A 291 19.55 -2.03 13.85
CA PRO A 291 18.12 -1.74 13.96
C PRO A 291 17.90 -0.22 14.15
N ILE A 292 16.74 0.26 13.72
CA ILE A 292 16.32 1.63 13.98
C ILE A 292 16.10 1.77 15.52
N PRO A 293 16.80 2.69 16.20
CA PRO A 293 16.72 2.80 17.66
C PRO A 293 15.34 3.29 18.14
N GLY A 294 14.97 2.92 19.36
CA GLY A 294 13.73 3.34 20.02
C GLY A 294 12.49 2.58 19.54
N ASN A 295 11.37 2.89 20.17
CA ASN A 295 10.07 2.29 19.86
C ASN A 295 9.22 3.24 19.01
N ILE A 296 8.30 2.67 18.20
CA ILE A 296 7.29 3.44 17.50
C ILE A 296 6.34 4.05 18.54
N PRO A 297 6.10 5.37 18.50
CA PRO A 297 5.12 5.99 19.39
C PRO A 297 3.73 5.41 19.22
N SER A 298 2.92 5.43 20.27
CA SER A 298 1.49 5.12 20.16
C SER A 298 0.81 6.11 19.21
N PRO A 299 -0.12 5.66 18.37
CA PRO A 299 -0.95 6.57 17.57
C PRO A 299 -1.79 7.56 18.40
N LEU A 300 -2.03 7.25 19.68
CA LEU A 300 -2.67 8.17 20.65
C LEU A 300 -1.71 9.29 21.08
N ASP A 301 -0.40 9.01 21.13
CA ASP A 301 0.66 9.94 21.53
C ASP A 301 1.49 10.38 20.32
N ARG A 302 0.82 10.63 19.20
CA ARG A 302 1.48 11.01 17.95
C ARG A 302 2.30 12.28 18.13
N PRO A 303 3.60 12.28 17.78
CA PRO A 303 4.43 13.47 17.87
C PRO A 303 3.91 14.61 16.98
N SER A 304 3.91 15.84 17.48
CA SER A 304 3.70 17.04 16.67
C SER A 304 4.90 17.30 15.75
N GLY A 305 4.70 17.95 14.59
CA GLY A 305 5.77 18.17 13.61
C GLY A 305 6.23 16.86 12.95
N CYS A 306 7.55 16.63 12.84
CA CYS A 306 8.08 15.41 12.25
C CYS A 306 7.71 14.17 13.05
N VAL A 307 6.96 13.26 12.45
CA VAL A 307 6.49 12.03 13.10
C VAL A 307 7.64 11.11 13.54
N PHE A 308 8.80 11.18 12.90
CA PHE A 308 9.99 10.39 13.21
C PHE A 308 10.91 11.03 14.28
N ARG A 309 10.62 12.25 14.74
CA ARG A 309 11.50 13.02 15.63
C ARG A 309 11.97 12.30 16.91
N THR A 310 11.13 11.42 17.47
CA THR A 310 11.44 10.66 18.69
C THR A 310 12.52 9.58 18.52
N ARG A 311 12.75 9.18 17.25
CA ARG A 311 13.73 8.14 16.86
C ARG A 311 14.81 8.70 15.91
N CYS A 312 14.69 9.95 15.52
CA CYS A 312 15.61 10.56 14.56
C CYS A 312 16.96 10.87 15.24
N PRO A 313 18.09 10.36 14.70
CA PRO A 313 19.42 10.64 15.25
C PRO A 313 19.82 12.12 15.09
N HIS A 314 19.16 12.85 14.19
CA HIS A 314 19.43 14.25 13.90
C HIS A 314 18.40 15.20 14.55
N ALA A 315 17.52 14.68 15.42
CA ALA A 315 16.53 15.51 16.10
C ALA A 315 17.23 16.55 16.98
N SER A 316 17.18 17.82 16.58
CA SER A 316 17.65 18.94 17.41
C SER A 316 16.62 19.28 18.49
N GLN A 317 17.04 20.01 19.54
CA GLN A 317 16.13 20.54 20.56
C GLN A 317 15.07 21.44 19.90
N GLU A 318 15.46 22.24 18.92
CA GLU A 318 14.57 23.13 18.14
C GLU A 318 13.54 22.33 17.32
N GLY A 319 13.92 21.18 16.73
CA GLY A 319 13.00 20.30 15.99
C GLY A 319 12.00 19.54 16.89
N LYS A 320 12.24 19.51 18.22
CA LYS A 320 11.29 18.94 19.18
C LYS A 320 10.20 19.93 19.59
N GLU A 321 10.47 21.22 19.48
CA GLU A 321 9.57 22.28 19.96
C GLU A 321 8.76 22.93 18.81
N ALA A 322 9.08 22.60 17.55
CA ALA A 322 8.46 23.30 16.44
C ALA A 322 7.11 22.71 16.07
N ASP A 323 6.06 23.52 16.15
CA ASP A 323 4.79 23.36 15.41
C ASP A 323 5.00 23.52 13.89
N ILE A 324 6.04 22.88 13.36
CA ILE A 324 6.34 22.91 11.93
C ILE A 324 5.32 22.01 11.26
N LYS A 325 4.48 22.59 10.41
CA LYS A 325 3.59 21.84 9.56
C LYS A 325 4.44 21.06 8.56
N MET A 326 4.46 19.74 8.73
CA MET A 326 5.17 18.83 7.86
C MET A 326 4.42 18.63 6.54
N GLY A 327 5.14 18.28 5.50
CA GLY A 327 4.59 17.96 4.20
C GLY A 327 5.68 17.56 3.22
N LEU A 328 5.31 16.76 2.23
CA LEU A 328 6.23 16.35 1.17
C LEU A 328 6.62 17.56 0.32
N VAL A 329 7.94 17.75 0.14
CA VAL A 329 8.53 18.72 -0.80
C VAL A 329 9.35 17.97 -1.83
N GLU A 330 9.30 18.39 -3.08
CA GLU A 330 10.13 17.81 -4.13
C GLU A 330 11.57 18.30 -3.96
N VAL A 331 12.48 17.38 -3.67
CA VAL A 331 13.92 17.67 -3.43
C VAL A 331 14.78 17.41 -4.66
N LYS A 332 14.30 16.53 -5.54
CA LYS A 332 14.83 16.26 -6.88
C LYS A 332 13.64 15.89 -7.78
N PRO A 333 13.75 15.95 -9.11
CA PRO A 333 12.67 15.56 -10.00
C PRO A 333 12.11 14.17 -9.67
N GLY A 334 10.83 14.11 -9.27
CA GLY A 334 10.14 12.90 -8.86
C GLY A 334 10.54 12.32 -7.49
N HIS A 335 11.44 12.96 -6.71
CA HIS A 335 11.83 12.52 -5.37
C HIS A 335 11.32 13.51 -4.32
N TRP A 336 10.41 13.05 -3.49
CA TRP A 336 9.70 13.83 -2.48
C TRP A 336 10.12 13.43 -1.08
N LEU A 337 10.30 14.42 -0.21
CA LEU A 337 10.76 14.23 1.16
C LEU A 337 9.86 15.02 2.12
N ASP A 338 9.43 14.39 3.22
CA ASP A 338 8.82 15.08 4.35
C ASP A 338 9.93 15.77 5.16
N ASN A 339 10.21 17.03 4.77
CA ASN A 339 11.38 17.75 5.23
C ASN A 339 11.07 18.59 6.46
N CYS A 340 11.62 18.20 7.61
CA CYS A 340 11.51 18.97 8.85
C CYS A 340 12.34 20.28 8.86
N GLY A 341 13.00 20.62 7.76
CA GLY A 341 13.80 21.86 7.63
C GLY A 341 15.10 21.89 8.44
N VAL A 342 15.29 20.94 9.35
CA VAL A 342 16.43 21.00 10.28
C VAL A 342 17.65 20.24 9.77
N ASN A 343 17.53 18.97 9.38
CA ASN A 343 18.69 18.20 8.91
C ASN A 343 18.32 17.02 7.95
N CYS A 344 17.07 16.84 7.58
CA CYS A 344 16.73 15.83 6.60
C CYS A 344 17.34 16.22 5.24
N GLY A 345 18.14 15.32 4.67
CA GLY A 345 18.76 15.54 3.36
C GLY A 345 20.05 16.37 3.35
N LYS A 346 20.59 16.76 4.50
CA LYS A 346 21.89 17.50 4.58
C LYS A 346 23.11 16.62 4.88
N VAL A 347 22.97 15.29 4.79
CA VAL A 347 24.10 14.36 5.04
C VAL A 347 24.48 13.65 3.75
#